data_b59a88189bb15dc583c426c4d5b74b58
#
_entry.id   b59a88189bb15dc583c426c4d5b74b58
#
_cell.length_a   1.000
_cell.length_b   1.000
_cell.length_c   1.000
_cell.angle_alpha   90.00
_cell.angle_beta   90.00
_cell.angle_gamma   90.00
#
_symmetry.space_group_name_H-M   'P 1'
#
loop_
_entity.id
_entity.type
_entity.pdbx_description
1 polymer ?
#
loop_
_entity_poly.entity_id
_entity_poly.type
_entity_poly.pdbx_seq_one_letter_code
_entity_poly.pdbx_strand_id
1 'polypeptide(L)'
;MDKGKHDAEEQLKSGVFKEYFKDGTLSCIGRYRSGERAGEWKYYLRNGMLKAIGRYSNGKMTGEWKWYRANGKLMQTGSFEDERKAGIWKRYRPNGKLYDDGEYVDDKKVGEWRTYDVHGKVIKTTRHKSR
;
A
#
# COMPACT_ATOMS: atom_id res chain seq x y z
N MET A 1 -14.28 20.71 5.23
CA MET A 1 -13.12 21.24 4.51
C MET A 1 -12.05 20.17 4.34
N ASP A 2 -11.50 20.11 3.19
CA ASP A 2 -10.49 19.10 2.86
C ASP A 2 -9.11 19.63 3.27
N LYS A 3 -8.63 19.15 4.41
CA LYS A 3 -7.35 19.62 4.95
C LYS A 3 -6.17 19.12 4.15
N GLY A 4 -6.35 18.09 3.33
CA GLY A 4 -5.26 17.52 2.58
C GLY A 4 -5.01 18.19 1.25
N LYS A 5 -5.96 18.96 0.75
CA LYS A 5 -5.88 19.48 -0.60
C LYS A 5 -5.65 20.98 -0.69
N HIS A 6 -6.05 21.72 0.33
CA HIS A 6 -5.98 23.17 0.26
C HIS A 6 -5.30 23.74 1.50
N ASP A 7 -4.59 24.84 1.33
CA ASP A 7 -4.04 25.59 2.44
C ASP A 7 -5.04 26.64 2.90
N ALA A 8 -4.62 27.49 3.84
CA ALA A 8 -5.52 28.46 4.46
C ALA A 8 -6.04 29.49 3.48
N GLU A 9 -5.39 29.70 2.37
CA GLU A 9 -5.82 30.64 1.35
C GLU A 9 -6.54 29.94 0.21
N GLU A 10 -6.88 28.69 0.39
CA GLU A 10 -7.60 27.91 -0.59
C GLU A 10 -6.86 27.69 -1.89
N GLN A 11 -5.53 27.81 -1.84
CA GLN A 11 -4.70 27.43 -2.96
C GLN A 11 -4.48 25.92 -2.94
N LEU A 12 -4.32 25.33 -4.10
CA LEU A 12 -4.05 23.89 -4.18
C LEU A 12 -2.72 23.61 -3.50
N LYS A 13 -2.75 22.64 -2.59
CA LYS A 13 -1.57 22.29 -1.81
C LYS A 13 -0.50 21.68 -2.71
N SER A 14 0.75 22.11 -2.48
CA SER A 14 1.89 21.55 -3.20
C SER A 14 3.08 21.46 -2.25
N GLY A 15 3.97 20.51 -2.54
CA GLY A 15 5.19 20.34 -1.77
C GLY A 15 5.07 19.26 -0.72
N VAL A 16 6.09 19.19 0.16
CA VAL A 16 6.17 18.16 1.18
C VAL A 16 5.08 18.35 2.22
N PHE A 17 4.44 17.26 2.60
CA PHE A 17 3.38 17.25 3.58
C PHE A 17 3.71 16.25 4.67
N LYS A 18 3.53 16.66 5.93
CA LYS A 18 3.73 15.79 7.09
C LYS A 18 2.52 15.87 7.99
N GLU A 19 2.16 14.74 8.57
CA GLU A 19 1.10 14.69 9.55
C GLU A 19 1.57 13.93 10.77
N TYR A 20 1.03 14.26 11.95
CA TYR A 20 1.51 13.69 13.21
C TYR A 20 0.37 13.10 14.01
N PHE A 21 0.68 12.07 14.77
CA PHE A 21 -0.25 11.56 15.78
C PHE A 21 -0.35 12.57 16.91
N LYS A 22 -1.35 12.40 17.77
CA LYS A 22 -1.56 13.31 18.90
C LYS A 22 -0.36 13.37 19.83
N ASP A 23 0.40 12.28 19.92
CA ASP A 23 1.59 12.24 20.79
C ASP A 23 2.81 12.88 20.15
N GLY A 24 2.67 13.44 18.96
CA GLY A 24 3.77 14.15 18.29
C GLY A 24 4.60 13.30 17.37
N THR A 25 4.37 11.99 17.32
CA THR A 25 5.14 11.13 16.41
C THR A 25 4.57 11.25 14.99
N LEU A 26 5.46 11.10 14.02
CA LEU A 26 5.11 11.24 12.61
C LEU A 26 4.15 10.14 12.19
N SER A 27 3.01 10.50 11.59
CA SER A 27 2.05 9.51 11.11
C SER A 27 2.17 9.29 9.61
N CYS A 28 2.51 10.33 8.84
CA CYS A 28 2.75 10.13 7.42
C CYS A 28 3.58 11.27 6.87
N ILE A 29 4.23 10.99 5.74
CA ILE A 29 4.99 11.98 5.00
C ILE A 29 4.86 11.67 3.52
N GLY A 30 4.65 12.71 2.74
CA GLY A 30 4.51 12.57 1.30
C GLY A 30 4.58 13.92 0.65
N ARG A 31 4.05 13.98 -0.55
CA ARG A 31 4.11 15.20 -1.35
C ARG A 31 2.78 15.42 -2.05
N TYR A 32 2.36 16.68 -2.10
CA TYR A 32 1.21 17.09 -2.89
C TYR A 32 1.67 17.85 -4.11
N ARG A 33 0.91 17.71 -5.17
CA ARG A 33 1.14 18.44 -6.41
C ARG A 33 -0.21 18.86 -6.93
N SER A 34 -0.43 20.17 -6.99
CA SER A 34 -1.70 20.73 -7.45
C SER A 34 -2.91 20.12 -6.74
N GLY A 35 -2.79 19.94 -5.41
CA GLY A 35 -3.87 19.43 -4.58
C GLY A 35 -4.01 17.92 -4.54
N GLU A 36 -3.18 17.20 -5.27
CA GLU A 36 -3.27 15.74 -5.33
C GLU A 36 -2.02 15.10 -4.74
N ARG A 37 -2.19 13.94 -4.10
CA ARG A 37 -1.02 13.20 -3.64
C ARG A 37 -0.19 12.77 -4.82
N ALA A 38 1.14 12.89 -4.69
CA ALA A 38 2.07 12.58 -5.77
C ALA A 38 3.33 11.96 -5.19
N GLY A 39 3.97 11.09 -5.97
CA GLY A 39 5.23 10.49 -5.59
C GLY A 39 5.12 9.56 -4.41
N GLU A 40 6.25 9.36 -3.73
CA GLU A 40 6.31 8.39 -2.63
C GLU A 40 5.64 8.92 -1.38
N TRP A 41 4.84 8.07 -0.73
CA TRP A 41 4.21 8.35 0.54
C TRP A 41 4.55 7.26 1.51
N LYS A 42 4.85 7.64 2.75
CA LYS A 42 5.15 6.73 3.84
C LYS A 42 4.17 6.95 4.98
N TYR A 43 3.66 5.86 5.51
CA TYR A 43 2.74 5.89 6.65
C TYR A 43 3.37 5.12 7.79
N TYR A 44 3.22 5.64 9.00
CA TYR A 44 3.88 5.07 10.18
C TYR A 44 2.89 4.66 11.24
N LEU A 45 3.31 3.72 12.07
CA LEU A 45 2.60 3.36 13.29
C LEU A 45 3.07 4.27 14.41
N ARG A 46 2.32 4.28 15.52
CA ARG A 46 2.70 5.10 16.67
C ARG A 46 4.04 4.70 17.27
N ASN A 47 4.42 3.45 17.11
CA ASN A 47 5.72 3.00 17.62
C ASN A 47 6.89 3.44 16.73
N GLY A 48 6.61 4.21 15.66
CA GLY A 48 7.64 4.72 14.77
C GLY A 48 7.98 3.78 13.63
N MET A 49 7.44 2.58 13.62
CA MET A 49 7.72 1.62 12.56
C MET A 49 6.91 1.97 11.32
N LEU A 50 7.48 1.67 10.16
CA LEU A 50 6.81 1.89 8.88
C LEU A 50 5.60 0.98 8.78
N LYS A 51 4.45 1.56 8.45
CA LYS A 51 3.20 0.82 8.25
C LYS A 51 2.99 0.50 6.79
N ALA A 52 3.24 1.47 5.92
CA ALA A 52 3.00 1.30 4.48
C ALA A 52 3.86 2.28 3.72
N ILE A 53 4.25 1.89 2.51
CA ILE A 53 4.97 2.75 1.61
C ILE A 53 4.51 2.45 0.19
N GLY A 54 4.31 3.51 -0.59
CA GLY A 54 3.88 3.37 -1.97
C GLY A 54 3.91 4.69 -2.67
N ARG A 55 3.34 4.73 -3.86
CA ARG A 55 3.36 5.93 -4.69
C ARG A 55 1.96 6.30 -5.14
N TYR A 56 1.79 7.59 -5.37
CA TYR A 56 0.57 8.15 -5.93
C TYR A 56 0.90 8.88 -7.22
N SER A 57 -0.04 8.86 -8.14
CA SER A 57 0.01 9.66 -9.36
C SER A 57 -1.36 10.30 -9.50
N ASN A 58 -1.39 11.64 -9.50
CA ASN A 58 -2.63 12.40 -9.58
C ASN A 58 -3.66 11.95 -8.55
N GLY A 59 -3.19 11.74 -7.32
CA GLY A 59 -4.05 11.35 -6.21
C GLY A 59 -4.43 9.89 -6.16
N LYS A 60 -3.98 9.09 -7.10
CA LYS A 60 -4.35 7.68 -7.17
C LYS A 60 -3.15 6.79 -6.88
N MET A 61 -3.38 5.71 -6.16
CA MET A 61 -2.33 4.76 -5.87
C MET A 61 -1.83 4.13 -7.15
N THR A 62 -0.50 4.02 -7.28
CA THR A 62 0.12 3.46 -8.46
C THR A 62 1.41 2.75 -8.07
N GLY A 63 1.85 1.81 -8.91
CA GLY A 63 3.08 1.09 -8.69
C GLY A 63 3.04 0.20 -7.48
N GLU A 64 4.21 -0.24 -7.04
CA GLU A 64 4.31 -1.20 -5.95
C GLU A 64 4.03 -0.55 -4.61
N TRP A 65 3.24 -1.23 -3.77
CA TRP A 65 2.96 -0.85 -2.40
C TRP A 65 3.37 -1.98 -1.49
N LYS A 66 3.87 -1.60 -0.30
CA LYS A 66 4.27 -2.55 0.73
C LYS A 66 3.61 -2.16 2.04
N TRP A 67 3.12 -3.18 2.76
CA TRP A 67 2.53 -2.98 4.07
C TRP A 67 3.27 -3.84 5.08
N TYR A 68 3.47 -3.30 6.27
CA TYR A 68 4.28 -3.95 7.31
C TYR A 68 3.48 -4.15 8.57
N ARG A 69 3.89 -5.13 9.37
CA ARG A 69 3.32 -5.41 10.67
C ARG A 69 3.99 -4.53 11.72
N ALA A 70 3.38 -4.48 12.93
CA ALA A 70 3.91 -3.67 14.02
C ALA A 70 5.33 -4.07 14.41
N ASN A 71 5.72 -5.31 14.14
CA ASN A 71 7.08 -5.78 14.44
C ASN A 71 8.08 -5.49 13.32
N GLY A 72 7.63 -4.80 12.26
CA GLY A 72 8.51 -4.45 11.15
C GLY A 72 8.56 -5.47 10.03
N LYS A 73 7.93 -6.62 10.21
CA LYS A 73 7.95 -7.65 9.17
C LYS A 73 6.92 -7.34 8.09
N LEU A 74 7.27 -7.72 6.87
CA LEU A 74 6.41 -7.49 5.72
C LEU A 74 5.12 -8.27 5.88
N MET A 75 3.99 -7.59 5.64
CA MET A 75 2.68 -8.20 5.72
C MET A 75 2.11 -8.50 4.34
N GLN A 76 2.30 -7.58 3.41
CA GLN A 76 1.68 -7.69 2.10
C GLN A 76 2.41 -6.81 1.11
N THR A 77 2.50 -7.28 -0.14
CA THR A 77 2.96 -6.43 -1.24
C THR A 77 2.01 -6.60 -2.41
N GLY A 78 1.92 -5.56 -3.21
CA GLY A 78 1.12 -5.61 -4.41
C GLY A 78 1.31 -4.34 -5.20
N SER A 79 0.69 -4.29 -6.36
CA SER A 79 0.80 -3.13 -7.24
C SER A 79 -0.57 -2.60 -7.59
N PHE A 80 -0.60 -1.32 -7.91
CA PHE A 80 -1.81 -0.67 -8.37
C PHE A 80 -1.57 -0.04 -9.73
N GLU A 81 -2.62 -0.03 -10.50
CA GLU A 81 -2.64 0.68 -11.77
C GLU A 81 -3.91 1.50 -11.75
N ASP A 82 -3.76 2.81 -11.67
CA ASP A 82 -4.89 3.72 -11.62
C ASP A 82 -5.86 3.38 -10.50
N GLU A 83 -5.29 3.11 -9.30
CA GLU A 83 -6.04 2.79 -8.08
C GLU A 83 -6.70 1.41 -8.07
N ARG A 84 -6.45 0.59 -9.07
CA ARG A 84 -6.95 -0.77 -9.13
C ARG A 84 -5.81 -1.76 -8.91
N LYS A 85 -6.10 -2.83 -8.21
CA LYS A 85 -5.09 -3.86 -7.99
C LYS A 85 -4.67 -4.47 -9.31
N ALA A 86 -3.36 -4.61 -9.50
CA ALA A 86 -2.78 -5.15 -10.72
C ALA A 86 -1.50 -5.89 -10.37
N GLY A 87 -1.12 -6.85 -11.23
CA GLY A 87 0.13 -7.58 -11.06
C GLY A 87 0.08 -8.56 -9.90
N ILE A 88 1.25 -8.98 -9.46
CA ILE A 88 1.36 -10.03 -8.45
C ILE A 88 1.17 -9.44 -7.06
N TRP A 89 0.28 -10.07 -6.29
CA TRP A 89 0.03 -9.70 -4.90
C TRP A 89 0.43 -10.84 -4.01
N LYS A 90 1.12 -10.52 -2.91
CA LYS A 90 1.62 -11.50 -1.97
C LYS A 90 1.24 -11.11 -0.56
N ARG A 91 0.79 -12.11 0.22
CA ARG A 91 0.56 -11.90 1.64
C ARG A 91 1.49 -12.81 2.43
N TYR A 92 1.95 -12.32 3.57
CA TYR A 92 2.94 -13.02 4.38
C TYR A 92 2.38 -13.33 5.76
N ARG A 93 2.87 -14.41 6.35
CA ARG A 93 2.53 -14.79 7.71
C ARG A 93 3.33 -13.98 8.71
N PRO A 94 2.91 -13.94 9.99
CA PRO A 94 3.70 -13.23 11.00
C PRO A 94 5.13 -13.72 11.12
N ASN A 95 5.41 -14.96 10.77
CA ASN A 95 6.78 -15.49 10.79
C ASN A 95 7.59 -15.06 9.56
N GLY A 96 7.00 -14.27 8.65
CA GLY A 96 7.68 -13.79 7.46
C GLY A 96 7.57 -14.68 6.25
N LYS A 97 6.99 -15.85 6.39
CA LYS A 97 6.85 -16.77 5.25
C LYS A 97 5.60 -16.45 4.46
N LEU A 98 5.66 -16.76 3.17
CA LEU A 98 4.57 -16.48 2.26
C LEU A 98 3.31 -17.24 2.65
N TYR A 99 2.18 -16.53 2.69
CA TYR A 99 0.89 -17.14 2.96
C TYR A 99 0.14 -17.47 1.68
N ASP A 100 0.01 -16.49 0.79
CA ASP A 100 -0.60 -16.73 -0.52
C ASP A 100 -0.07 -15.72 -1.53
N ASP A 101 -0.25 -16.05 -2.81
CA ASP A 101 0.08 -15.11 -3.88
C ASP A 101 -0.74 -15.43 -5.12
N GLY A 102 -0.82 -14.44 -6.00
CA GLY A 102 -1.53 -14.56 -7.25
C GLY A 102 -1.56 -13.23 -7.96
N GLU A 103 -2.23 -13.20 -9.08
CA GLU A 103 -2.28 -12.01 -9.92
C GLU A 103 -3.65 -11.36 -9.91
N TYR A 104 -3.65 -10.03 -9.93
CA TYR A 104 -4.85 -9.22 -10.13
C TYR A 104 -4.78 -8.50 -11.46
N VAL A 105 -5.92 -8.37 -12.09
CA VAL A 105 -6.11 -7.49 -13.24
C VAL A 105 -7.41 -6.73 -12.99
N ASP A 106 -7.33 -5.39 -12.96
CA ASP A 106 -8.48 -4.54 -12.68
C ASP A 106 -9.24 -4.97 -11.43
N ASP A 107 -8.51 -5.15 -10.31
CA ASP A 107 -9.08 -5.53 -9.01
C ASP A 107 -9.64 -6.94 -8.95
N LYS A 108 -9.46 -7.74 -9.98
CA LYS A 108 -10.00 -9.10 -10.02
C LYS A 108 -8.88 -10.12 -10.04
N LYS A 109 -9.05 -11.18 -9.27
CA LYS A 109 -8.09 -12.27 -9.28
C LYS A 109 -8.16 -13.01 -10.61
N VAL A 110 -7.00 -13.32 -11.18
CA VAL A 110 -6.91 -14.09 -12.43
C VAL A 110 -5.83 -15.15 -12.26
N GLY A 111 -5.93 -16.21 -13.07
CA GLY A 111 -4.93 -17.25 -13.09
C GLY A 111 -4.89 -18.06 -11.81
N GLU A 112 -3.73 -18.63 -11.54
CA GLU A 112 -3.58 -19.49 -10.38
C GLU A 112 -3.24 -18.69 -9.15
N TRP A 113 -3.99 -18.96 -8.08
CA TRP A 113 -3.72 -18.41 -6.76
C TRP A 113 -3.32 -19.56 -5.87
N ARG A 114 -2.21 -19.40 -5.15
CA ARG A 114 -1.65 -20.45 -4.31
C ARG A 114 -1.65 -20.02 -2.86
N THR A 115 -1.96 -20.99 -2.00
CA THR A 115 -1.85 -20.81 -0.55
C THR A 115 -0.77 -21.77 -0.07
N TYR A 116 0.06 -21.28 0.87
CA TYR A 116 1.22 -22.02 1.37
C TYR A 116 1.06 -22.33 2.86
N ASP A 117 1.63 -23.46 3.29
CA ASP A 117 1.63 -23.79 4.71
C ASP A 117 2.77 -23.05 5.43
N VAL A 118 2.92 -23.31 6.73
CA VAL A 118 3.91 -22.59 7.55
C VAL A 118 5.35 -22.90 7.14
N HIS A 119 5.56 -23.95 6.34
CA HIS A 119 6.88 -24.31 5.85
C HIS A 119 7.13 -23.85 4.43
N GLY A 120 6.15 -23.17 3.82
CA GLY A 120 6.32 -22.65 2.46
C GLY A 120 5.86 -23.60 1.37
N LYS A 121 5.16 -24.67 1.75
CA LYS A 121 4.71 -25.66 0.77
C LYS A 121 3.29 -25.32 0.31
N VAL A 122 3.04 -25.46 -1.01
CA VAL A 122 1.70 -25.20 -1.55
C VAL A 122 0.72 -26.22 -1.00
N ILE A 123 -0.38 -25.74 -0.39
CA ILE A 123 -1.42 -26.60 0.13
C ILE A 123 -2.74 -26.39 -0.59
N LYS A 124 -2.85 -25.35 -1.40
CA LYS A 124 -4.09 -25.10 -2.13
C LYS A 124 -3.77 -24.26 -3.36
N THR A 125 -4.39 -24.64 -4.47
CA THR A 125 -4.31 -23.85 -5.69
C THR A 125 -5.73 -23.62 -6.18
N THR A 126 -6.07 -22.38 -6.43
CA THR A 126 -7.37 -22.01 -6.98
C THR A 126 -7.11 -21.33 -8.32
N ARG A 127 -7.88 -21.71 -9.33
CA ARG A 127 -7.74 -21.10 -10.64
C ARG A 127 -8.91 -20.17 -10.90
N HIS A 128 -8.60 -18.94 -11.26
CA HIS A 128 -9.58 -17.92 -11.58
C HIS A 128 -9.58 -17.66 -13.07
N LYS A 129 -10.72 -17.27 -13.58
CA LYS A 129 -10.81 -16.98 -15.00
C LYS A 129 -9.96 -15.78 -15.35
N SER A 130 -9.22 -15.91 -16.45
CA SER A 130 -8.61 -14.76 -17.08
C SER A 130 -9.71 -14.07 -17.86
N ARG A 131 -9.88 -12.81 -17.66
CA ARG A 131 -10.97 -12.11 -18.26
C ARG A 131 -11.18 -12.26 -19.71
#